data_522e2cccaab98402705b51ab20e533ff
#
_entry.id   522e2cccaab98402705b51ab20e533ff
#
_cell.length_a   1.000
_cell.length_b   1.000
_cell.length_c   1.000
_cell.angle_alpha   90.00
_cell.angle_beta   90.00
_cell.angle_gamma   90.00
#
_symmetry.space_group_name_H-M   'P 1'
#
loop_
_entity.id
_entity.type
_entity.pdbx_description
1 polymer ?
#
loop_
_entity_poly.entity_id
_entity_poly.type
_entity_poly.pdbx_seq_one_letter_code
_entity_poly.pdbx_strand_id
1 'polypeptide(L)' 'MASVNTYILNNKEYPIEIIRKNNKNTYLRVKEGKIIVTTNYLTSSFTINKLIKDNTSFINKVLLKDNQKIRRV' A
#
# COMPACT_ATOMS: atom_id res chain seq x y z
N MET A 1 16.14 10.34 -1.81
CA MET A 1 15.23 10.86 -1.62
C MET A 1 14.11 10.18 -1.30
N ALA A 2 13.63 10.20 -0.38
CA ALA A 2 12.59 9.45 -0.02
C ALA A 2 11.42 9.92 -0.61
N SER A 3 10.70 9.13 -1.20
CA SER A 3 9.57 9.60 -1.75
C SER A 3 8.57 9.34 -0.75
N VAL A 4 7.91 10.26 -0.31
CA VAL A 4 6.83 10.08 0.59
C VAL A 4 5.67 9.66 -0.19
N ASN A 5 5.23 8.50 0.06
CA ASN A 5 4.09 7.99 -0.65
C ASN A 5 2.91 7.94 0.26
N THR A 6 1.83 8.54 -0.16
CA THR A 6 0.61 8.58 0.62
C THR A 6 -0.55 8.20 -0.26
N TYR A 7 -1.42 7.38 0.26
CA TYR A 7 -2.59 6.95 -0.49
C TYR A 7 -3.79 7.67 0.10
N ILE A 8 -4.57 8.32 -0.73
CA ILE A 8 -5.72 9.08 -0.25
C ILE A 8 -7.02 8.39 -0.60
N LEU A 9 -7.84 8.20 0.41
CA LEU A 9 -9.13 7.57 0.21
C LEU A 9 -10.14 8.28 1.09
N ASN A 10 -11.18 8.82 0.50
CA ASN A 10 -12.23 9.53 1.23
C ASN A 10 -11.66 10.64 2.12
N ASN A 11 -10.77 11.41 1.55
CA ASN A 11 -10.16 12.54 2.24
C ASN A 11 -9.31 12.12 3.42
N LYS A 12 -8.90 10.89 3.46
CA LYS A 12 -8.07 10.42 4.54
C LYS A 12 -6.77 9.93 3.95
N GLU A 13 -5.66 10.22 4.60
CA GLU A 13 -4.36 9.82 4.12
C GLU A 13 -3.87 8.56 4.80
N TYR A 14 -3.34 7.65 4.02
CA TYR A 14 -2.80 6.41 4.56
C TYR A 14 -1.35 6.29 4.10
N PRO A 15 -0.44 5.97 5.00
CA PRO A 15 0.98 5.89 4.62
C PRO A 15 1.25 4.67 3.76
N ILE A 16 2.20 4.81 2.85
CA ILE A 16 2.63 3.71 2.02
C ILE A 16 4.09 3.46 2.35
N GLU A 17 4.39 2.24 2.75
CA GLU A 17 5.74 1.89 3.09
C GLU A 17 6.28 0.96 2.03
N ILE A 18 7.46 1.24 1.51
CA ILE A 18 8.05 0.41 0.49
C ILE A 18 9.28 -0.27 1.06
N ILE A 19 9.27 -1.58 1.05
CA ILE A 19 10.36 -2.37 1.58
C ILE A 19 11.06 -3.05 0.43
N ARG A 20 12.36 -2.81 0.29
CA ARG A 20 13.10 -3.42 -0.80
C ARG A 20 13.94 -4.54 -0.26
N LYS A 21 13.83 -5.68 -0.86
CA LYS A 21 14.56 -6.85 -0.43
C LYS A 21 15.08 -7.61 -1.62
N ASN A 22 15.89 -8.60 -1.38
CA ASN A 22 16.41 -9.40 -2.45
C ASN A 22 15.37 -10.48 -2.77
N ASN A 23 14.23 -10.07 -3.32
CA ASN A 23 13.15 -10.95 -3.68
C ASN A 23 12.93 -10.97 -5.16
N LYS A 24 12.38 -12.04 -5.66
CA LYS A 24 12.07 -12.10 -7.07
C LYS A 24 10.70 -11.52 -7.34
N ASN A 25 9.83 -11.54 -6.36
CA ASN A 25 8.46 -11.08 -6.55
C ASN A 25 8.15 -9.82 -5.79
N THR A 26 7.08 -9.16 -6.20
CA THR A 26 6.62 -7.97 -5.51
C THR A 26 5.30 -8.28 -4.85
N TYR A 27 5.16 -7.89 -3.60
CA TYR A 27 3.96 -8.14 -2.83
C TYR A 27 3.34 -6.86 -2.35
N LEU A 28 2.03 -6.82 -2.32
CA LEU A 28 1.30 -5.68 -1.82
C LEU A 28 0.45 -6.14 -0.65
N ARG A 29 0.51 -5.42 0.45
CA ARG A 29 -0.24 -5.80 1.61
C ARG A 29 -0.85 -4.58 2.24
N VAL A 30 -2.03 -4.68 2.78
CA VAL A 30 -2.68 -3.57 3.47
C VAL A 30 -2.98 -4.04 4.87
N LYS A 31 -2.51 -3.29 5.85
CA LYS A 31 -2.68 -3.70 7.22
C LYS A 31 -2.86 -2.50 8.12
N GLU A 32 -3.89 -2.51 8.93
CA GLU A 32 -4.14 -1.44 9.89
C GLU A 32 -4.01 -0.04 9.32
N GLY A 33 -4.60 0.18 8.19
CA GLY A 33 -4.58 1.49 7.58
C GLY A 33 -3.24 1.86 6.95
N LYS A 34 -2.40 0.87 6.69
CA LYS A 34 -1.10 1.14 6.11
C LYS A 34 -0.92 0.24 4.90
N ILE A 35 -0.36 0.76 3.85
CA ILE A 35 -0.11 -0.01 2.64
C ILE A 35 1.36 -0.36 2.59
N ILE A 36 1.68 -1.64 2.51
CA ILE A 36 3.06 -2.09 2.51
C ILE A 36 3.37 -2.78 1.20
N VAL A 37 4.40 -2.32 0.53
CA VAL A 37 4.83 -2.91 -0.73
C VAL A 37 6.21 -3.50 -0.53
N THR A 38 6.36 -4.81 -0.71
CA THR A 38 7.65 -5.46 -0.60
C THR A 38 8.09 -5.79 -2.00
N THR A 39 9.23 -5.31 -2.40
CA THR A 39 9.66 -5.46 -3.77
C THR A 39 11.15 -5.69 -3.88
N ASN A 40 11.62 -5.91 -5.10
CA ASN A 40 13.01 -6.14 -5.37
C ASN A 40 13.77 -4.83 -5.38
N TYR A 41 15.07 -4.86 -5.14
CA TYR A 41 15.88 -3.66 -5.17
C TYR A 41 15.85 -2.97 -6.53
N LEU A 42 15.70 -3.74 -7.58
CA LEU A 42 15.74 -3.18 -8.92
C LEU A 42 14.40 -2.65 -9.43
N THR A 43 13.35 -2.80 -8.65
CA THR A 43 12.04 -2.36 -9.09
C THR A 43 11.96 -0.84 -9.06
N SER A 44 11.52 -0.24 -10.14
CA SER A 44 11.44 1.21 -10.21
C SER A 44 10.20 1.74 -9.53
N SER A 45 10.22 3.02 -9.21
CA SER A 45 9.07 3.65 -8.58
C SER A 45 7.86 3.60 -9.49
N PHE A 46 8.10 3.69 -10.78
CA PHE A 46 7.03 3.66 -11.75
C PHE A 46 6.27 2.34 -11.64
N THR A 47 7.00 1.24 -11.51
CA THR A 47 6.38 -0.08 -11.41
C THR A 47 5.60 -0.19 -10.11
N ILE A 48 6.14 0.34 -9.02
CA ILE A 48 5.47 0.29 -7.73
C ILE A 48 4.18 1.11 -7.78
N ASN A 49 4.23 2.28 -8.38
CA ASN A 49 3.03 3.11 -8.48
C ASN A 49 1.97 2.45 -9.34
N LYS A 50 2.39 1.78 -10.37
CA LYS A 50 1.46 1.10 -11.23
C LYS A 50 0.80 -0.06 -10.50
N LEU A 51 1.56 -0.75 -9.67
CA LEU A 51 1.03 -1.86 -8.90
C LEU A 51 -0.05 -1.36 -7.94
N ILE A 52 0.21 -0.25 -7.27
CA ILE A 52 -0.75 0.31 -6.35
C ILE A 52 -2.00 0.73 -7.09
N LYS A 53 -1.82 1.37 -8.24
CA LYS A 53 -2.94 1.82 -9.02
C LYS A 53 -3.79 0.66 -9.52
N ASP A 54 -3.16 -0.42 -9.94
CA ASP A 54 -3.88 -1.57 -10.45
C ASP A 54 -4.62 -2.30 -9.34
N ASN A 55 -4.22 -2.12 -8.10
CA ASN A 55 -4.84 -2.77 -6.98
C ASN A 55 -5.68 -1.84 -6.11
N THR A 56 -6.08 -0.73 -6.69
CA THR A 56 -6.86 0.27 -5.95
C THR A 56 -8.12 -0.33 -5.32
N SER A 57 -8.84 -1.14 -6.07
CA SER A 57 -10.06 -1.74 -5.56
C SER A 57 -9.80 -2.59 -4.33
N PHE A 58 -8.75 -3.37 -4.39
CA PHE A 58 -8.39 -4.23 -3.28
C PHE A 58 -7.99 -3.39 -2.07
N ILE A 59 -7.19 -2.37 -2.28
CA ILE A 59 -6.73 -1.50 -1.22
C ILE A 59 -7.91 -0.80 -0.56
N ASN A 60 -8.80 -0.24 -1.35
CA ASN A 60 -9.96 0.45 -0.82
C ASN A 60 -10.83 -0.48 0.00
N LYS A 61 -11.01 -1.69 -0.50
CA LYS A 61 -11.83 -2.65 0.18
C LYS A 61 -11.27 -3.00 1.54
N VAL A 62 -9.97 -3.23 1.63
CA VAL A 62 -9.35 -3.58 2.88
C VAL A 62 -9.36 -2.41 3.86
N LEU A 63 -9.08 -1.21 3.37
CA LEU A 63 -9.07 -0.05 4.23
C LEU A 63 -10.45 0.23 4.83
N LEU A 64 -11.47 0.10 4.02
CA LEU A 64 -12.81 0.32 4.50
C LEU A 64 -13.23 -0.75 5.49
N LYS A 65 -12.79 -1.95 5.29
CA LYS A 65 -13.10 -3.02 6.17
C LYS A 65 -12.43 -2.84 7.51
N ASP A 66 -11.22 -2.38 7.54
CA ASP A 66 -10.50 -2.13 8.76
C ASP A 66 -11.20 -1.08 9.57
N ASN A 67 -11.70 -0.05 8.92
CA ASN A 67 -12.40 1.00 9.64
C ASN A 67 -13.64 0.47 10.32
N GLN A 68 -14.35 -0.41 9.67
CA GLN A 68 -15.52 -0.98 10.25
C GLN A 68 -15.17 -1.87 11.42
N LYS A 69 -14.07 -2.60 11.31
CA LYS A 69 -13.71 -3.45 12.32
C LYS A 69 -13.37 -2.73 13.57
N ILE A 70 -12.75 -1.63 13.49
CA ILE A 70 -12.40 -0.87 14.60
C ILE A 70 -13.51 -0.57 15.52
N ARG A 71 -14.71 -0.39 14.96
CA ARG A 71 -15.73 -0.05 15.76
C ARG A 71 -16.25 -1.09 16.57
N ARG A 72 -15.99 -2.28 16.41
CA ARG A 72 -16.61 -3.24 17.04
C ARG A 72 -16.07 -3.31 18.35
N VAL A 73 -15.55 -2.86 18.99
CA VAL A 73 -15.10 -3.09 20.20
C VAL A 73 -15.90 -3.36 21.20
#